data_f956b51e03ef2a72bc41e5b14f828ff6
#
_entry.id   f956b51e03ef2a72bc41e5b14f828ff6
#
_cell.length_a   1.000
_cell.length_b   1.000
_cell.length_c   1.000
_cell.angle_alpha   90.00
_cell.angle_beta   90.00
_cell.angle_gamma   90.00
#
_symmetry.space_group_name_H-M   'P 1'
#
loop_
_entity.id
_entity.type
_entity.pdbx_description
1 polymer ?
#
loop_
_entity_poly.entity_id
_entity_poly.type
_entity_poly.pdbx_seq_one_letter_code
_entity_poly.pdbx_strand_id
1 'polypeptide(L)'
;YADWDKYYEYLAWKTSTSADQYFPLNGLTGGYLHPDNYLLTSDDITNMSKSALGYYSASMSRSQLFTAGANITYKWELPKDFSLDFMAGTEMKISQGYSMSNYGEDFIIPGTYSLSNTNRDYMELSDRTVGHSGIRRFGYFGEIRADYKGLASLSVTGRWDWSSTINNNPFFYPSVTAGVILSELIPGLNETQDNWFSYWKLRGNYAVVGKDANAYLYDRRFKQFGTYPDGGYGIDPTMSSASMDLAPEMSYSWEIGMDIKFFDNKTRLDIAYYNTMVDNQIVTVRVSPSSGYILQTRNEGVIRNHGMEFTLDQDIIKRKHFNWTMGLNFGLNRGTVVGL
;
A
#
# COMPACT_ATOMS: atom_id res chain seq x y z
N TYR A 1 4.05 17.64 10.43
CA TYR A 1 2.71 17.93 10.95
C TYR A 1 2.59 17.20 12.25
N ALA A 2 2.42 17.93 13.36
CA ALA A 2 2.05 17.35 14.64
C ALA A 2 0.56 17.02 14.53
N ASP A 3 0.23 15.74 14.64
CA ASP A 3 -1.15 15.28 14.70
C ASP A 3 -1.63 15.55 16.12
N TRP A 4 -2.24 16.72 16.32
CA TRP A 4 -2.73 17.18 17.61
C TRP A 4 -4.07 16.53 18.00
N ASP A 5 -4.68 15.73 17.12
CA ASP A 5 -6.01 15.14 17.33
C ASP A 5 -6.01 13.84 18.13
N LYS A 6 -4.85 13.41 18.65
CA LYS A 6 -4.75 12.24 19.54
C LYS A 6 -4.58 12.59 20.99
N TYR A 7 -5.26 13.61 21.45
CA TYR A 7 -5.50 13.80 22.87
C TYR A 7 -6.59 12.84 23.30
N TYR A 8 -6.20 11.72 23.84
CA TYR A 8 -7.16 10.95 24.59
C TYR A 8 -7.28 11.60 25.97
N GLU A 9 -8.36 12.29 26.19
CA GLU A 9 -8.81 12.71 27.50
C GLU A 9 -9.18 11.46 28.31
N TYR A 10 -8.17 10.66 28.62
CA TYR A 10 -8.38 9.44 29.38
C TYR A 10 -8.26 9.76 30.85
N LEU A 11 -9.37 10.08 31.43
CA LEU A 11 -9.61 10.08 32.87
C LEU A 11 -10.18 8.73 33.31
N ALA A 12 -10.27 7.75 32.41
CA ALA A 12 -10.81 6.44 32.69
C ALA A 12 -9.80 5.35 32.38
N TRP A 13 -9.62 4.41 33.27
CA TRP A 13 -8.76 3.25 33.05
C TRP A 13 -9.47 1.96 33.42
N LYS A 14 -9.04 0.85 32.86
CA LYS A 14 -9.50 -0.49 33.24
C LYS A 14 -8.59 -1.08 34.32
N THR A 15 -9.16 -1.64 35.34
CA THR A 15 -8.44 -2.55 36.22
C THR A 15 -8.19 -3.88 35.49
N SER A 16 -7.10 -4.56 35.83
CA SER A 16 -6.65 -5.78 35.15
C SER A 16 -7.60 -6.98 35.25
N THR A 17 -8.63 -6.91 36.08
CA THR A 17 -9.52 -8.04 36.38
C THR A 17 -10.99 -7.79 36.11
N SER A 18 -11.41 -6.56 35.86
CA SER A 18 -12.82 -6.23 35.66
C SER A 18 -13.01 -5.17 34.59
N ALA A 19 -14.23 -5.05 34.10
CA ALA A 19 -14.63 -4.00 33.18
C ALA A 19 -14.86 -2.65 33.88
N ASP A 20 -14.51 -2.52 35.14
CA ASP A 20 -14.71 -1.31 35.93
C ASP A 20 -13.83 -0.17 35.43
N GLN A 21 -14.41 0.99 35.29
CA GLN A 21 -13.75 2.22 34.87
C GLN A 21 -13.77 3.19 36.05
N TYR A 22 -12.61 3.82 36.27
CA TYR A 22 -12.43 4.82 37.32
C TYR A 22 -12.17 6.18 36.65
N PHE A 23 -12.81 7.22 37.18
CA PHE A 23 -12.70 8.58 36.67
C PHE A 23 -12.20 9.51 37.76
N PRO A 24 -11.23 10.40 37.50
CA PRO A 24 -10.91 11.46 38.42
C PRO A 24 -12.11 12.40 38.59
N LEU A 25 -12.38 12.80 39.81
CA LEU A 25 -13.43 13.77 40.11
C LEU A 25 -12.94 15.17 39.73
N ASN A 26 -13.61 15.79 38.77
CA ASN A 26 -13.34 17.18 38.36
C ASN A 26 -13.49 18.11 39.57
N GLY A 27 -12.39 18.75 39.97
CA GLY A 27 -12.37 19.78 41.01
C GLY A 27 -12.13 19.27 42.41
N LEU A 28 -11.96 17.97 42.64
CA LEU A 28 -11.57 17.41 43.93
C LEU A 28 -10.15 16.89 43.86
N THR A 29 -9.26 17.52 44.60
CA THR A 29 -7.87 17.08 44.71
C THR A 29 -7.78 15.71 45.39
N GLY A 30 -7.31 14.70 44.62
CA GLY A 30 -6.90 13.40 45.13
C GLY A 30 -7.97 12.33 45.24
N GLY A 31 -9.07 12.41 44.48
CA GLY A 31 -10.09 11.37 44.49
C GLY A 31 -10.47 10.88 43.10
N TYR A 32 -10.80 9.59 43.01
CA TYR A 32 -11.35 8.95 41.81
C TYR A 32 -12.73 8.37 42.16
N LEU A 33 -13.66 8.46 41.23
CA LEU A 33 -14.98 7.88 41.41
C LEU A 33 -15.06 6.53 40.70
N HIS A 34 -15.33 5.49 41.46
CA HIS A 34 -15.68 4.19 40.90
C HIS A 34 -17.06 4.24 40.22
N PRO A 35 -17.35 3.42 39.19
CA PRO A 35 -18.69 3.32 38.56
C PRO A 35 -19.82 3.12 39.58
N ASP A 36 -19.56 2.48 40.71
CA ASP A 36 -20.52 2.26 41.81
C ASP A 36 -20.62 3.43 42.80
N ASN A 37 -20.10 4.61 42.43
CA ASN A 37 -20.17 5.86 43.19
C ASN A 37 -19.45 5.90 44.54
N TYR A 38 -18.35 5.19 44.73
CA TYR A 38 -17.52 5.36 45.92
C TYR A 38 -16.15 6.03 45.57
N LEU A 39 -15.65 6.80 46.49
CA LEU A 39 -14.33 7.42 46.36
C LEU A 39 -13.23 6.38 46.62
N LEU A 40 -12.27 6.32 45.67
CA LEU A 40 -11.10 5.48 45.86
C LEU A 40 -10.20 6.05 46.96
N THR A 41 -9.67 5.20 47.79
CA THR A 41 -8.69 5.54 48.81
C THR A 41 -7.29 5.64 48.20
N SER A 42 -6.35 6.21 48.97
CA SER A 42 -4.94 6.25 48.58
C SER A 42 -4.33 4.85 48.35
N ASP A 43 -4.86 3.85 49.10
CA ASP A 43 -4.39 2.47 48.97
C ASP A 43 -4.94 1.81 47.71
N ASP A 44 -6.17 2.13 47.31
CA ASP A 44 -6.73 1.70 46.02
C ASP A 44 -5.92 2.25 44.85
N ILE A 45 -5.53 3.52 44.94
CA ILE A 45 -4.71 4.18 43.90
C ILE A 45 -3.33 3.55 43.80
N THR A 46 -2.73 3.18 44.94
CA THR A 46 -1.38 2.57 44.98
C THR A 46 -1.35 1.19 44.30
N ASN A 47 -2.46 0.46 44.34
CA ASN A 47 -2.59 -0.87 43.72
C ASN A 47 -3.03 -0.83 42.26
N MET A 48 -3.26 0.36 41.71
CA MET A 48 -3.67 0.52 40.33
C MET A 48 -2.50 0.32 39.35
N SER A 49 -2.85 -0.05 38.13
CA SER A 49 -1.95 -0.05 37.00
C SER A 49 -1.31 1.34 36.82
N LYS A 50 -0.07 1.39 36.35
CA LYS A 50 0.67 2.63 36.09
C LYS A 50 -0.05 3.63 35.20
N SER A 51 -0.94 3.15 34.31
CA SER A 51 -1.75 4.00 33.41
C SER A 51 -3.02 4.58 34.06
N ALA A 52 -3.17 4.42 35.38
CA ALA A 52 -4.36 4.86 36.12
C ALA A 52 -4.59 6.38 36.07
N LEU A 53 -3.54 7.16 36.01
CA LEU A 53 -3.60 8.63 35.96
C LEU A 53 -3.57 9.21 34.53
N GLY A 54 -3.71 8.34 33.53
CA GLY A 54 -3.69 8.72 32.13
C GLY A 54 -2.31 8.66 31.51
N TYR A 55 -2.26 8.92 30.22
CA TYR A 55 -1.00 8.92 29.46
C TYR A 55 -0.98 10.04 28.43
N TYR A 56 0.21 10.40 28.00
CA TYR A 56 0.46 11.33 26.92
C TYR A 56 1.31 10.65 25.84
N SER A 57 0.84 10.69 24.61
CA SER A 57 1.61 10.22 23.47
C SER A 57 1.69 11.31 22.42
N ALA A 58 2.90 11.57 21.95
CA ALA A 58 3.14 12.50 20.84
C ALA A 58 4.02 11.82 19.79
N SER A 59 3.56 11.84 18.54
CA SER A 59 4.32 11.31 17.42
C SER A 59 4.46 12.36 16.33
N MET A 60 5.61 12.37 15.69
CA MET A 60 5.91 13.17 14.51
C MET A 60 6.49 12.28 13.44
N SER A 61 6.00 12.39 12.22
CA SER A 61 6.58 11.73 11.07
C SER A 61 6.84 12.73 9.93
N ARG A 62 7.95 12.52 9.23
CA ARG A 62 8.33 13.27 8.06
C ARG A 62 8.69 12.32 6.94
N SER A 63 8.07 12.47 5.79
CA SER A 63 8.40 11.73 4.58
C SER A 63 8.91 12.70 3.52
N GLN A 64 9.97 12.31 2.82
CA GLN A 64 10.55 13.06 1.71
C GLN A 64 10.71 12.11 0.53
N LEU A 65 10.27 12.55 -0.63
CA LEU A 65 10.47 11.86 -1.89
C LEU A 65 11.19 12.80 -2.86
N PHE A 66 12.35 12.36 -3.33
CA PHE A 66 13.05 13.00 -4.43
C PHE A 66 12.91 12.09 -5.67
N THR A 67 12.45 12.66 -6.77
CA THR A 67 12.35 11.96 -8.04
C THR A 67 13.06 12.79 -9.11
N ALA A 68 13.94 12.18 -9.85
CA ALA A 68 14.59 12.76 -11.02
C ALA A 68 14.51 11.77 -12.18
N GLY A 69 14.25 12.25 -13.38
CA GLY A 69 14.18 11.41 -14.56
C GLY A 69 14.42 12.21 -15.82
N ALA A 70 14.82 11.49 -16.85
CA ALA A 70 14.97 12.02 -18.20
C ALA A 70 14.48 10.97 -19.18
N ASN A 71 13.83 11.42 -20.23
CA ASN A 71 13.44 10.56 -21.34
C ASN A 71 13.69 11.27 -22.68
N ILE A 72 13.85 10.46 -23.70
CA ILE A 72 13.89 10.88 -25.08
C ILE A 72 12.84 10.10 -25.86
N THR A 73 12.12 10.80 -26.71
CA THR A 73 11.13 10.21 -27.61
C THR A 73 11.47 10.54 -29.05
N TYR A 74 11.26 9.57 -29.91
CA TYR A 74 11.45 9.73 -31.36
C TYR A 74 10.25 9.10 -32.07
N LYS A 75 9.57 9.90 -32.89
CA LYS A 75 8.47 9.45 -33.74
C LYS A 75 8.95 9.28 -35.15
N TRP A 76 8.70 8.11 -35.70
CA TRP A 76 9.05 7.79 -37.08
C TRP A 76 7.78 7.48 -37.88
N GLU A 77 7.43 8.36 -38.79
CA GLU A 77 6.30 8.18 -39.69
C GLU A 77 6.76 7.39 -40.93
N LEU A 78 6.14 6.25 -41.14
CA LEU A 78 6.40 5.33 -42.25
C LEU A 78 5.34 5.48 -43.35
N PRO A 79 5.64 5.09 -44.60
CA PRO A 79 4.64 5.04 -45.66
C PRO A 79 3.45 4.14 -45.28
N LYS A 80 2.28 4.41 -45.90
CA LYS A 80 1.01 3.67 -45.70
C LYS A 80 0.41 3.81 -44.33
N ASP A 81 0.50 5.00 -43.72
CA ASP A 81 -0.10 5.36 -42.43
C ASP A 81 0.38 4.51 -41.25
N PHE A 82 1.59 4.02 -41.32
CA PHE A 82 2.29 3.42 -40.17
C PHE A 82 3.08 4.46 -39.42
N SER A 83 3.01 4.42 -38.08
CA SER A 83 3.94 5.18 -37.24
C SER A 83 4.60 4.29 -36.19
N LEU A 84 5.86 4.59 -35.89
CA LEU A 84 6.62 3.98 -34.80
C LEU A 84 7.06 5.08 -33.84
N ASP A 85 6.70 4.93 -32.58
CA ASP A 85 7.15 5.79 -31.51
C ASP A 85 8.15 5.01 -30.64
N PHE A 86 9.32 5.58 -30.47
CA PHE A 86 10.37 5.05 -29.60
C PHE A 86 10.51 5.96 -28.39
N MET A 87 10.55 5.38 -27.23
CA MET A 87 10.86 6.10 -26.00
C MET A 87 11.94 5.34 -25.24
N ALA A 88 12.92 6.05 -24.71
CA ALA A 88 13.91 5.51 -23.78
C ALA A 88 14.13 6.52 -22.66
N GLY A 89 14.34 6.04 -21.46
CA GLY A 89 14.51 6.95 -20.34
C GLY A 89 15.14 6.29 -19.11
N THR A 90 15.39 7.13 -18.13
CA THR A 90 15.92 6.75 -16.83
C THR A 90 15.17 7.49 -15.73
N GLU A 91 15.05 6.85 -14.58
CA GLU A 91 14.40 7.41 -13.41
C GLU A 91 15.16 7.05 -12.14
N MET A 92 15.30 8.00 -11.24
CA MET A 92 15.81 7.81 -9.89
C MET A 92 14.81 8.28 -8.87
N LYS A 93 14.54 7.45 -7.85
CA LYS A 93 13.69 7.78 -6.72
C LYS A 93 14.43 7.54 -5.41
N ILE A 94 14.42 8.56 -4.54
CA ILE A 94 14.97 8.47 -3.20
C ILE A 94 13.84 8.82 -2.24
N SER A 95 13.41 7.82 -1.46
CA SER A 95 12.41 8.00 -0.40
C SER A 95 13.10 7.92 0.95
N GLN A 96 12.84 8.90 1.81
CA GLN A 96 13.37 8.96 3.17
C GLN A 96 12.23 9.22 4.14
N GLY A 97 12.19 8.44 5.21
CA GLY A 97 11.25 8.60 6.30
C GLY A 97 11.99 8.85 7.61
N TYR A 98 11.46 9.73 8.40
CA TYR A 98 11.86 9.97 9.78
C TYR A 98 10.60 9.94 10.65
N SER A 99 10.66 9.23 11.75
CA SER A 99 9.59 9.22 12.74
C SER A 99 10.17 9.35 14.14
N MET A 100 9.44 10.05 14.98
CA MET A 100 9.74 10.16 16.40
C MET A 100 8.44 9.98 17.17
N SER A 101 8.48 9.12 18.18
CA SER A 101 7.34 8.91 19.08
C SER A 101 7.83 9.01 20.51
N ASN A 102 7.08 9.70 21.33
CA ASN A 102 7.29 9.79 22.75
C ASN A 102 6.01 9.38 23.46
N TYR A 103 6.16 8.67 24.55
CA TYR A 103 5.07 8.20 25.39
C TYR A 103 5.44 8.41 26.85
N GLY A 104 4.49 8.81 27.67
CA GLY A 104 4.66 8.94 29.12
C GLY A 104 3.34 8.70 29.83
N GLU A 105 3.41 8.11 30.99
CA GLU A 105 2.26 7.73 31.82
C GLU A 105 2.23 8.55 33.11
N ASP A 106 1.12 8.47 33.83
CA ASP A 106 0.86 9.04 35.13
C ASP A 106 1.09 10.57 35.18
N PHE A 107 0.08 11.33 34.80
CA PHE A 107 0.11 12.79 34.91
C PHE A 107 0.31 13.26 36.35
N ILE A 108 1.32 14.12 36.56
CA ILE A 108 1.58 14.76 37.84
C ILE A 108 0.49 15.78 38.17
N ILE A 109 0.05 16.54 37.16
CA ILE A 109 -1.01 17.55 37.29
C ILE A 109 -2.12 17.19 36.29
N PRO A 110 -3.32 16.81 36.76
CA PRO A 110 -4.46 16.53 35.90
C PRO A 110 -4.81 17.73 35.01
N GLY A 111 -5.18 17.46 33.76
CA GLY A 111 -5.56 18.49 32.80
C GLY A 111 -4.40 19.22 32.11
N THR A 112 -3.15 18.89 32.42
CA THR A 112 -1.98 19.43 31.74
C THR A 112 -1.37 18.37 30.82
N TYR A 113 -1.64 18.47 29.53
CA TYR A 113 -1.22 17.47 28.52
C TYR A 113 0.17 17.80 27.99
N SER A 114 1.18 17.26 28.64
CA SER A 114 2.58 17.44 28.27
C SER A 114 3.40 16.25 28.72
N LEU A 115 4.38 15.84 27.92
CA LEU A 115 5.32 14.79 28.29
C LEU A 115 6.11 15.16 29.57
N SER A 116 6.37 16.44 29.80
CA SER A 116 7.04 16.90 31.01
C SER A 116 6.20 16.80 32.29
N ASN A 117 4.88 16.60 32.12
CA ASN A 117 3.94 16.42 33.22
C ASN A 117 3.61 14.93 33.47
N THR A 118 4.34 14.01 32.87
CA THR A 118 4.23 12.57 33.16
C THR A 118 5.30 12.13 34.15
N ASN A 119 5.06 11.07 34.91
CA ASN A 119 5.99 10.51 35.85
C ASN A 119 7.18 9.86 35.11
N ARG A 120 8.37 10.45 35.25
CA ARG A 120 9.56 10.01 34.53
C ARG A 120 10.14 8.69 35.05
N ASP A 121 9.82 8.30 36.26
CA ASP A 121 10.28 7.04 36.84
C ASP A 121 9.68 5.81 36.13
N TYR A 122 8.58 5.99 35.41
CA TYR A 122 7.89 4.97 34.64
C TYR A 122 8.19 5.02 33.14
N MET A 123 9.00 5.96 32.67
CA MET A 123 9.38 6.04 31.26
C MET A 123 10.45 5.01 30.93
N GLU A 124 10.08 4.00 30.17
CA GLU A 124 11.03 3.05 29.59
C GLU A 124 11.71 3.63 28.35
N LEU A 125 12.90 3.09 28.01
CA LEU A 125 13.61 3.47 26.76
C LEU A 125 12.79 3.18 25.51
N SER A 126 11.89 2.19 25.57
CA SER A 126 10.94 1.86 24.51
C SER A 126 9.92 2.97 24.23
N ASP A 127 9.67 3.85 25.20
CA ASP A 127 8.71 4.94 25.10
C ASP A 127 9.20 6.11 24.24
N ARG A 128 10.47 6.08 23.87
CA ARG A 128 11.10 7.06 22.98
C ARG A 128 11.65 6.35 21.76
N THR A 129 10.86 6.35 20.69
CA THR A 129 11.24 5.69 19.45
C THR A 129 11.62 6.71 18.40
N VAL A 130 12.78 6.52 17.80
CA VAL A 130 13.22 7.27 16.61
C VAL A 130 13.43 6.28 15.49
N GLY A 131 12.68 6.46 14.43
CA GLY A 131 12.75 5.62 13.24
C GLY A 131 13.33 6.38 12.05
N HIS A 132 14.22 5.73 11.32
CA HIS A 132 14.71 6.18 10.04
C HIS A 132 14.45 5.11 8.99
N SER A 133 13.95 5.52 7.84
CA SER A 133 13.81 4.63 6.69
C SER A 133 14.37 5.31 5.43
N GLY A 134 14.97 4.52 4.56
CA GLY A 134 15.51 5.03 3.31
C GLY A 134 15.46 3.97 2.22
N ILE A 135 14.88 4.33 1.08
CA ILE A 135 14.84 3.49 -0.12
C ILE A 135 15.38 4.30 -1.30
N ARG A 136 16.28 3.70 -2.04
CA ARG A 136 16.82 4.27 -3.29
C ARG A 136 16.50 3.32 -4.42
N ARG A 137 15.89 3.86 -5.47
CA ARG A 137 15.58 3.13 -6.70
C ARG A 137 16.17 3.88 -7.86
N PHE A 138 16.67 3.12 -8.81
CA PHE A 138 17.17 3.63 -10.07
C PHE A 138 16.76 2.68 -11.19
N GLY A 139 16.35 3.20 -12.35
CA GLY A 139 15.91 2.34 -13.42
C GLY A 139 16.08 2.96 -14.80
N TYR A 140 16.21 2.06 -15.79
CA TYR A 140 16.11 2.37 -17.22
C TYR A 140 14.83 1.75 -17.76
N PHE A 141 14.20 2.44 -18.68
CA PHE A 141 13.02 1.94 -19.37
C PHE A 141 13.04 2.28 -20.85
N GLY A 142 12.34 1.47 -21.62
CA GLY A 142 12.13 1.72 -23.03
C GLY A 142 10.77 1.24 -23.50
N GLU A 143 10.22 1.91 -24.50
CA GLU A 143 8.97 1.57 -25.16
C GLU A 143 9.13 1.68 -26.66
N ILE A 144 8.54 0.73 -27.37
CA ILE A 144 8.33 0.79 -28.82
C ILE A 144 6.83 0.65 -29.04
N ARG A 145 6.23 1.64 -29.66
CA ARG A 145 4.81 1.63 -30.05
C ARG A 145 4.70 1.68 -31.54
N ALA A 146 3.96 0.75 -32.09
CA ALA A 146 3.54 0.74 -33.49
C ALA A 146 2.05 1.10 -33.58
N ASP A 147 1.70 2.00 -34.48
CA ASP A 147 0.32 2.36 -34.79
C ASP A 147 0.09 2.21 -36.30
N TYR A 148 -1.05 1.65 -36.66
CA TYR A 148 -1.48 1.52 -38.04
C TYR A 148 -2.82 2.21 -38.24
N LYS A 149 -2.81 3.36 -38.93
CA LYS A 149 -4.02 4.15 -39.27
C LYS A 149 -4.88 4.57 -38.08
N GLY A 150 -4.39 4.51 -36.85
CA GLY A 150 -5.23 4.63 -35.65
C GLY A 150 -6.19 3.47 -35.44
N LEU A 151 -6.15 2.44 -36.28
CA LEU A 151 -7.03 1.27 -36.23
C LEU A 151 -6.47 0.15 -35.34
N ALA A 152 -5.15 -0.01 -35.37
CA ALA A 152 -4.47 -1.03 -34.59
C ALA A 152 -3.23 -0.44 -33.95
N SER A 153 -2.99 -0.77 -32.71
CA SER A 153 -1.81 -0.35 -31.97
C SER A 153 -1.19 -1.51 -31.21
N LEU A 154 0.13 -1.54 -31.17
CA LEU A 154 0.94 -2.47 -30.39
C LEU A 154 2.01 -1.70 -29.65
N SER A 155 2.09 -1.83 -28.34
CA SER A 155 3.16 -1.27 -27.52
C SER A 155 3.89 -2.39 -26.79
N VAL A 156 5.21 -2.35 -26.83
CA VAL A 156 6.09 -3.24 -26.08
C VAL A 156 6.98 -2.38 -25.20
N THR A 157 6.98 -2.65 -23.90
CA THR A 157 7.82 -1.94 -22.95
C THR A 157 8.72 -2.88 -22.18
N GLY A 158 9.84 -2.37 -21.74
CA GLY A 158 10.76 -3.08 -20.86
C GLY A 158 11.38 -2.11 -19.86
N ARG A 159 11.56 -2.58 -18.63
CA ARG A 159 12.18 -1.79 -17.57
C ARG A 159 13.16 -2.65 -16.75
N TRP A 160 14.31 -2.07 -16.44
CA TRP A 160 15.30 -2.61 -15.52
C TRP A 160 15.42 -1.69 -14.33
N ASP A 161 15.19 -2.24 -13.14
CA ASP A 161 15.29 -1.48 -11.89
C ASP A 161 16.33 -2.08 -10.95
N TRP A 162 16.98 -1.17 -10.23
CA TRP A 162 17.82 -1.43 -9.06
C TRP A 162 17.16 -0.85 -7.83
N SER A 163 17.14 -1.61 -6.76
CA SER A 163 16.63 -1.16 -5.46
C SER A 163 17.63 -1.43 -4.34
N SER A 164 17.73 -0.49 -3.41
CA SER A 164 18.56 -0.67 -2.21
C SER A 164 17.97 -1.67 -1.21
N THR A 165 16.77 -2.18 -1.45
CA THR A 165 16.06 -3.09 -0.55
C THR A 165 16.18 -4.55 -0.94
N ILE A 166 16.89 -4.85 -2.04
CA ILE A 166 17.04 -6.18 -2.61
C ILE A 166 18.49 -6.38 -3.03
N ASN A 167 19.06 -7.54 -2.69
CA ASN A 167 20.43 -7.88 -3.10
C ASN A 167 20.54 -8.32 -4.56
N ASN A 168 19.50 -8.96 -5.08
CA ASN A 168 19.50 -9.50 -6.43
C ASN A 168 19.01 -8.45 -7.43
N ASN A 169 19.94 -7.62 -7.89
CA ASN A 169 19.73 -6.52 -8.84
C ASN A 169 20.52 -6.76 -10.14
N PRO A 170 20.07 -6.26 -11.31
CA PRO A 170 18.78 -5.63 -11.56
C PRO A 170 17.66 -6.64 -11.75
N PHE A 171 16.42 -6.20 -11.63
CA PHE A 171 15.26 -6.98 -12.03
C PHE A 171 14.58 -6.36 -13.24
N PHE A 172 14.11 -7.23 -14.14
CA PHE A 172 13.52 -6.84 -15.42
C PHE A 172 12.04 -7.18 -15.48
N TYR A 173 11.22 -6.26 -15.95
CA TYR A 173 9.82 -6.50 -16.20
C TYR A 173 9.36 -5.93 -17.53
N PRO A 174 8.88 -6.82 -18.43
CA PRO A 174 8.31 -6.45 -19.70
C PRO A 174 6.79 -6.20 -19.61
N SER A 175 6.28 -5.43 -20.58
CA SER A 175 4.85 -5.45 -20.86
C SER A 175 4.57 -5.36 -22.37
N VAL A 176 3.41 -5.90 -22.76
CA VAL A 176 2.90 -5.83 -24.12
C VAL A 176 1.43 -5.42 -24.06
N THR A 177 1.05 -4.41 -24.83
CA THR A 177 -0.33 -3.95 -24.95
C THR A 177 -0.71 -3.88 -26.42
N ALA A 178 -1.85 -4.43 -26.77
CA ALA A 178 -2.40 -4.40 -28.11
C ALA A 178 -3.83 -3.90 -28.10
N GLY A 179 -4.22 -3.18 -29.13
CA GLY A 179 -5.58 -2.71 -29.32
C GLY A 179 -5.93 -2.67 -30.81
N VAL A 180 -7.18 -3.03 -31.14
CA VAL A 180 -7.66 -3.03 -32.52
C VAL A 180 -9.11 -2.59 -32.57
N ILE A 181 -9.44 -1.69 -33.49
CA ILE A 181 -10.79 -1.21 -33.75
C ILE A 181 -11.40 -2.11 -34.84
N LEU A 182 -12.15 -3.13 -34.42
CA LEU A 182 -12.70 -4.13 -35.30
C LEU A 182 -13.82 -3.55 -36.15
N SER A 183 -14.60 -2.59 -35.67
CA SER A 183 -15.68 -1.95 -36.40
C SER A 183 -15.24 -1.27 -37.71
N GLU A 184 -13.98 -0.83 -37.78
CA GLU A 184 -13.44 -0.21 -38.99
C GLU A 184 -12.67 -1.18 -39.89
N LEU A 185 -12.23 -2.32 -39.35
CA LEU A 185 -11.51 -3.34 -40.09
C LEU A 185 -12.45 -4.32 -40.82
N ILE A 186 -13.65 -4.54 -40.29
CA ILE A 186 -14.64 -5.46 -40.88
C ILE A 186 -15.58 -4.67 -41.79
N PRO A 187 -15.49 -4.82 -43.11
CA PRO A 187 -16.37 -4.13 -44.04
C PRO A 187 -17.87 -4.43 -43.76
N GLY A 188 -18.70 -3.41 -43.78
CA GLY A 188 -20.13 -3.53 -43.55
C GLY A 188 -20.55 -3.50 -42.07
N LEU A 189 -19.66 -3.52 -41.13
CA LEU A 189 -20.03 -3.47 -39.71
C LEU A 189 -20.53 -2.08 -39.30
N ASN A 190 -19.96 -1.03 -39.89
CA ASN A 190 -20.38 0.37 -39.68
C ASN A 190 -21.41 0.87 -40.69
N GLU A 191 -21.69 0.08 -41.73
CA GLU A 191 -22.57 0.47 -42.86
C GLU A 191 -24.01 -0.03 -42.71
N THR A 192 -24.40 -0.54 -41.53
CA THR A 192 -25.76 -0.96 -41.26
C THR A 192 -26.70 0.23 -41.31
N GLN A 193 -27.74 0.18 -42.19
CA GLN A 193 -28.70 1.27 -42.43
C GLN A 193 -29.38 1.79 -41.14
N ASP A 194 -29.36 1.04 -40.05
CA ASP A 194 -30.07 1.36 -38.82
C ASP A 194 -29.12 1.88 -37.69
N ASN A 195 -27.83 2.08 -37.97
CA ASN A 195 -26.82 2.58 -37.01
C ASN A 195 -26.89 1.94 -35.60
N TRP A 196 -27.39 0.69 -35.53
CA TRP A 196 -27.55 -0.01 -34.27
C TRP A 196 -26.20 -0.40 -33.65
N PHE A 197 -25.16 -0.61 -34.51
CA PHE A 197 -23.79 -0.93 -34.10
C PHE A 197 -22.86 0.21 -34.52
N SER A 198 -22.23 0.87 -33.54
CA SER A 198 -21.48 2.10 -33.81
C SER A 198 -19.97 1.95 -33.67
N TYR A 199 -19.52 1.05 -32.82
CA TYR A 199 -18.09 0.94 -32.51
C TYR A 199 -17.79 -0.38 -31.82
N TRP A 200 -16.65 -0.99 -32.16
CA TRP A 200 -16.12 -2.15 -31.46
C TRP A 200 -14.59 -2.10 -31.43
N LYS A 201 -14.03 -2.01 -30.23
CA LYS A 201 -12.59 -2.09 -29.98
C LYS A 201 -12.30 -3.30 -29.09
N LEU A 202 -11.33 -4.11 -29.51
CA LEU A 202 -10.74 -5.16 -28.70
C LEU A 202 -9.40 -4.66 -28.15
N ARG A 203 -9.15 -4.91 -26.88
CA ARG A 203 -7.88 -4.59 -26.21
C ARG A 203 -7.36 -5.79 -25.43
N GLY A 204 -6.04 -5.91 -25.33
CA GLY A 204 -5.40 -6.92 -24.52
C GLY A 204 -4.05 -6.42 -24.03
N ASN A 205 -3.69 -6.82 -22.82
CA ASN A 205 -2.38 -6.54 -22.29
C ASN A 205 -1.82 -7.75 -21.52
N TYR A 206 -0.51 -7.81 -21.49
CA TYR A 206 0.26 -8.66 -20.59
C TYR A 206 1.36 -7.82 -19.97
N ALA A 207 1.46 -7.83 -18.65
CA ALA A 207 2.45 -7.06 -17.93
C ALA A 207 3.06 -7.86 -16.79
N VAL A 208 4.36 -7.71 -16.62
CA VAL A 208 5.08 -8.17 -15.44
C VAL A 208 5.49 -6.95 -14.64
N VAL A 209 5.22 -6.94 -13.34
CA VAL A 209 5.56 -5.83 -12.44
C VAL A 209 6.30 -6.37 -11.23
N GLY A 210 7.46 -5.80 -10.93
CA GLY A 210 8.23 -6.12 -9.73
C GLY A 210 7.89 -5.17 -8.57
N LYS A 211 7.81 -5.71 -7.36
CA LYS A 211 7.71 -4.94 -6.11
C LYS A 211 8.86 -5.33 -5.20
N ASP A 212 9.64 -4.34 -4.79
CA ASP A 212 10.77 -4.54 -3.88
C ASP A 212 10.34 -4.68 -2.41
N ALA A 213 11.27 -5.14 -1.58
CA ALA A 213 11.08 -5.29 -0.15
C ALA A 213 10.99 -3.92 0.57
N ASN A 214 10.50 -3.95 1.80
CA ASN A 214 10.57 -2.78 2.68
C ASN A 214 12.02 -2.48 3.06
N ALA A 215 12.28 -1.21 3.44
CA ALA A 215 13.60 -0.77 3.85
C ALA A 215 14.16 -1.64 4.99
N TYR A 216 15.42 -2.00 4.88
CA TYR A 216 16.19 -2.77 5.88
C TYR A 216 15.65 -4.15 6.23
N LEU A 217 14.78 -4.72 5.42
CA LEU A 217 14.19 -6.02 5.71
C LEU A 217 15.20 -7.17 5.60
N TYR A 218 16.22 -7.03 4.75
CA TYR A 218 17.29 -8.02 4.60
C TYR A 218 18.47 -7.83 5.56
N ASP A 219 18.51 -6.69 6.31
CA ASP A 219 19.57 -6.42 7.26
C ASP A 219 19.40 -7.28 8.51
N ARG A 220 20.46 -7.99 8.89
CA ARG A 220 20.49 -8.66 10.19
C ARG A 220 20.69 -7.60 11.27
N ARG A 221 19.71 -7.46 12.15
CA ARG A 221 19.75 -6.54 13.28
C ARG A 221 19.69 -7.32 14.56
N PHE A 222 20.44 -6.87 15.53
CA PHE A 222 20.38 -7.35 16.89
C PHE A 222 19.74 -6.28 17.75
N LYS A 223 18.74 -6.66 18.54
CA LYS A 223 18.15 -5.78 19.54
C LYS A 223 18.70 -6.18 20.89
N GLN A 224 19.11 -5.20 21.69
CA GLN A 224 19.51 -5.46 23.06
C GLN A 224 18.28 -6.00 23.82
N PHE A 225 18.42 -7.19 24.35
CA PHE A 225 17.41 -7.83 25.18
C PHE A 225 17.91 -7.84 26.63
N GLY A 226 17.49 -6.80 27.37
CA GLY A 226 17.89 -6.64 28.76
C GLY A 226 19.39 -6.32 28.96
N THR A 227 19.74 -5.93 30.16
CA THR A 227 21.11 -5.86 30.65
C THR A 227 21.41 -7.14 31.41
N TYR A 228 22.23 -8.01 30.84
CA TYR A 228 22.85 -9.07 31.65
C TYR A 228 23.79 -8.40 32.67
N PRO A 229 24.00 -9.02 33.84
CA PRO A 229 24.89 -8.45 34.87
C PRO A 229 26.31 -8.15 34.39
N ASP A 230 26.74 -8.79 33.32
CA ASP A 230 28.06 -8.65 32.67
C ASP A 230 28.02 -7.75 31.40
N GLY A 231 26.89 -7.09 31.11
CA GLY A 231 26.75 -6.19 29.97
C GLY A 231 26.63 -6.85 28.62
N GLY A 232 26.33 -8.17 28.57
CA GLY A 232 26.15 -8.91 27.35
C GLY A 232 24.88 -8.54 26.58
N TYR A 233 24.92 -8.70 25.26
CA TYR A 233 23.77 -8.53 24.37
C TYR A 233 23.22 -9.90 24.01
N GLY A 234 21.90 -10.06 24.14
CA GLY A 234 21.18 -11.21 23.65
C GLY A 234 20.50 -10.89 22.31
N ILE A 235 20.27 -11.96 21.53
CA ILE A 235 19.40 -11.86 20.36
C ILE A 235 17.95 -11.84 20.87
N ASP A 236 17.20 -10.82 20.48
CA ASP A 236 15.75 -10.80 20.74
C ASP A 236 15.10 -11.95 19.96
N PRO A 237 14.52 -12.94 20.61
CA PRO A 237 13.89 -14.09 19.93
C PRO A 237 12.65 -13.67 19.11
N THR A 238 12.13 -12.46 19.31
CA THR A 238 11.06 -11.89 18.49
C THR A 238 11.57 -11.29 17.20
N MET A 239 12.90 -11.18 17.02
CA MET A 239 13.46 -10.66 15.78
C MET A 239 13.20 -11.63 14.63
N SER A 240 12.79 -11.06 13.52
CA SER A 240 12.73 -11.77 12.26
C SER A 240 14.13 -11.87 11.65
N SER A 241 14.57 -13.07 11.35
CA SER A 241 15.71 -13.25 10.46
C SER A 241 15.25 -12.94 9.04
N ALA A 242 15.99 -12.10 8.33
CA ALA A 242 15.77 -11.93 6.91
C ALA A 242 16.57 -12.94 6.10
N SER A 243 16.00 -13.43 5.01
CA SER A 243 16.77 -14.14 4.00
C SER A 243 17.75 -13.15 3.33
N MET A 244 19.02 -13.54 3.21
CA MET A 244 19.99 -12.72 2.48
C MET A 244 19.74 -12.69 0.97
N ASP A 245 18.90 -13.60 0.48
CA ASP A 245 18.56 -13.79 -0.95
C ASP A 245 17.14 -13.33 -1.27
N LEU A 246 16.65 -12.26 -0.60
CA LEU A 246 15.36 -11.70 -0.93
C LEU A 246 15.32 -11.21 -2.37
N ALA A 247 14.38 -11.78 -3.12
CA ALA A 247 14.02 -11.39 -4.47
C ALA A 247 12.80 -10.44 -4.47
N PRO A 248 12.57 -9.67 -5.53
CA PRO A 248 11.34 -8.89 -5.65
C PRO A 248 10.12 -9.81 -5.77
N GLU A 249 8.98 -9.34 -5.24
CA GLU A 249 7.69 -9.94 -5.55
C GLU A 249 7.38 -9.66 -7.03
N MET A 250 6.97 -10.67 -7.79
CA MET A 250 6.69 -10.53 -9.21
C MET A 250 5.20 -10.75 -9.47
N SER A 251 4.56 -9.77 -10.08
CA SER A 251 3.15 -9.81 -10.49
C SER A 251 3.07 -10.00 -12.00
N TYR A 252 2.46 -11.09 -12.42
CA TYR A 252 2.18 -11.45 -13.82
C TYR A 252 0.71 -11.23 -14.07
N SER A 253 0.38 -10.24 -14.89
CA SER A 253 -1.00 -9.86 -15.17
C SER A 253 -1.30 -9.94 -16.64
N TRP A 254 -2.49 -10.45 -16.99
CA TRP A 254 -3.03 -10.28 -18.33
C TRP A 254 -4.51 -9.88 -18.25
N GLU A 255 -4.91 -9.09 -19.21
CA GLU A 255 -6.27 -8.60 -19.36
C GLU A 255 -6.69 -8.63 -20.81
N ILE A 256 -7.94 -9.01 -21.04
CA ILE A 256 -8.62 -8.87 -22.32
C ILE A 256 -9.89 -8.08 -22.07
N GLY A 257 -10.08 -7.02 -22.84
CA GLY A 257 -11.25 -6.17 -22.73
C GLY A 257 -11.81 -5.78 -24.10
N MET A 258 -13.07 -5.38 -24.10
CA MET A 258 -13.74 -4.87 -25.27
C MET A 258 -14.60 -3.67 -24.94
N ASP A 259 -14.55 -2.67 -25.81
CA ASP A 259 -15.42 -1.50 -25.80
C ASP A 259 -16.38 -1.59 -26.98
N ILE A 260 -17.67 -1.62 -26.69
CA ILE A 260 -18.70 -1.70 -27.72
C ILE A 260 -19.67 -0.55 -27.56
N LYS A 261 -20.06 0.08 -28.67
CA LYS A 261 -21.07 1.13 -28.69
C LYS A 261 -22.16 0.83 -29.67
N PHE A 262 -23.40 1.10 -29.27
CA PHE A 262 -24.60 0.86 -30.07
C PHE A 262 -25.43 2.15 -30.15
N PHE A 263 -26.33 2.21 -31.15
CA PHE A 263 -27.36 3.23 -31.31
C PHE A 263 -26.80 4.65 -31.34
N ASP A 264 -25.87 4.95 -32.26
CA ASP A 264 -25.15 6.23 -32.35
C ASP A 264 -24.45 6.61 -31.05
N ASN A 265 -23.77 5.65 -30.44
CA ASN A 265 -23.06 5.80 -29.16
C ASN A 265 -23.96 6.09 -27.93
N LYS A 266 -25.28 5.89 -28.02
CA LYS A 266 -26.18 6.07 -26.87
C LYS A 266 -26.01 4.97 -25.82
N THR A 267 -25.65 3.77 -26.25
CA THR A 267 -25.32 2.65 -25.37
C THR A 267 -23.83 2.38 -25.47
N ARG A 268 -23.15 2.41 -24.35
CA ARG A 268 -21.71 2.13 -24.23
C ARG A 268 -21.52 0.97 -23.27
N LEU A 269 -20.86 -0.07 -23.74
CA LEU A 269 -20.59 -1.30 -23.02
C LEU A 269 -19.08 -1.51 -22.96
N ASP A 270 -18.52 -1.58 -21.76
CA ASP A 270 -17.15 -1.99 -21.49
C ASP A 270 -17.17 -3.32 -20.73
N ILE A 271 -16.41 -4.28 -21.19
CA ILE A 271 -16.23 -5.58 -20.54
C ILE A 271 -14.75 -5.87 -20.47
N ALA A 272 -14.26 -6.22 -19.29
CA ALA A 272 -12.89 -6.66 -19.10
C ALA A 272 -12.85 -7.95 -18.28
N TYR A 273 -11.95 -8.85 -18.64
CA TYR A 273 -11.58 -10.00 -17.84
C TYR A 273 -10.07 -9.97 -17.59
N TYR A 274 -9.68 -10.13 -16.33
CA TYR A 274 -8.30 -10.10 -15.93
C TYR A 274 -7.90 -11.29 -15.07
N ASN A 275 -6.61 -11.61 -15.10
CA ASN A 275 -6.01 -12.57 -14.20
C ASN A 275 -4.61 -12.09 -13.83
N THR A 276 -4.35 -11.98 -12.53
CA THR A 276 -3.08 -11.58 -11.95
C THR A 276 -2.57 -12.68 -11.05
N MET A 277 -1.33 -13.08 -11.23
CA MET A 277 -0.63 -14.02 -10.35
C MET A 277 0.57 -13.28 -9.73
N VAL A 278 0.61 -13.23 -8.41
CA VAL A 278 1.74 -12.68 -7.66
C VAL A 278 2.55 -13.85 -7.13
N ASP A 279 3.79 -13.91 -7.54
CA ASP A 279 4.77 -14.93 -7.16
C ASP A 279 5.87 -14.32 -6.29
N ASN A 280 6.57 -15.17 -5.54
CA ASN A 280 7.65 -14.76 -4.63
C ASN A 280 7.22 -13.71 -3.59
N GLN A 281 6.01 -13.84 -3.03
CA GLN A 281 5.59 -12.92 -1.99
C GLN A 281 6.55 -12.91 -0.81
N ILE A 282 6.87 -11.72 -0.34
CA ILE A 282 7.72 -11.52 0.83
C ILE A 282 6.85 -11.67 2.08
N VAL A 283 6.92 -12.83 2.71
CA VAL A 283 6.14 -13.18 3.89
C VAL A 283 7.04 -13.45 5.09
N THR A 284 6.50 -13.21 6.28
CA THR A 284 7.18 -13.55 7.53
C THR A 284 6.53 -14.79 8.12
N VAL A 285 7.28 -15.86 8.19
CA VAL A 285 6.81 -17.16 8.67
C VAL A 285 7.46 -17.54 9.99
N ARG A 286 6.80 -18.41 10.77
CA ARG A 286 7.39 -18.99 11.98
C ARG A 286 8.40 -20.07 11.61
N VAL A 287 9.53 -20.04 12.29
CA VAL A 287 10.59 -21.06 12.16
C VAL A 287 10.89 -21.66 13.53
N SER A 288 11.63 -22.78 13.52
CA SER A 288 12.03 -23.44 14.78
C SER A 288 12.91 -22.51 15.61
N PRO A 289 12.64 -22.34 16.91
CA PRO A 289 13.49 -21.56 17.81
C PRO A 289 14.95 -22.06 17.89
N SER A 290 15.22 -23.29 17.49
CA SER A 290 16.59 -23.84 17.41
C SER A 290 17.47 -23.09 16.40
N SER A 291 16.88 -22.31 15.48
CA SER A 291 17.60 -21.43 14.56
C SER A 291 18.11 -20.14 15.21
N GLY A 292 17.71 -19.86 16.46
CA GLY A 292 17.95 -18.59 17.16
C GLY A 292 16.91 -17.50 16.83
N TYR A 293 15.92 -17.80 16.01
CA TYR A 293 14.82 -16.90 15.61
C TYR A 293 13.49 -17.63 15.70
N ILE A 294 12.40 -16.91 15.92
CA ILE A 294 11.04 -17.48 15.83
C ILE A 294 10.32 -17.04 14.57
N LEU A 295 10.83 -16.03 13.89
CA LEU A 295 10.29 -15.48 12.65
C LEU A 295 11.39 -15.44 11.58
N GLN A 296 11.02 -15.72 10.34
CA GLN A 296 11.89 -15.54 9.18
C GLN A 296 11.13 -14.88 8.05
N THR A 297 11.71 -13.83 7.47
CA THR A 297 11.20 -13.20 6.25
C THR A 297 11.86 -13.82 5.04
N ARG A 298 11.06 -14.33 4.11
CA ARG A 298 11.51 -15.00 2.89
C ARG A 298 10.50 -14.83 1.76
N ASN A 299 10.94 -15.08 0.53
CA ASN A 299 10.05 -15.16 -0.61
C ASN A 299 9.33 -16.50 -0.60
N GLU A 300 8.04 -16.47 -0.35
CA GLU A 300 7.18 -17.66 -0.32
C GLU A 300 5.75 -17.23 -0.62
N GLY A 301 4.98 -18.13 -1.17
CA GLY A 301 3.58 -17.86 -1.47
C GLY A 301 3.32 -17.37 -2.88
N VAL A 302 2.25 -17.93 -3.43
CA VAL A 302 1.70 -17.58 -4.72
C VAL A 302 0.23 -17.23 -4.54
N ILE A 303 -0.15 -16.01 -4.93
CA ILE A 303 -1.54 -15.56 -4.90
C ILE A 303 -2.02 -15.34 -6.32
N ARG A 304 -3.21 -15.81 -6.61
CA ARG A 304 -3.91 -15.57 -7.88
C ARG A 304 -5.17 -14.76 -7.65
N ASN A 305 -5.33 -13.68 -8.40
CA ASN A 305 -6.54 -12.88 -8.47
C ASN A 305 -7.06 -12.90 -9.90
N HIS A 306 -8.33 -13.22 -10.08
CA HIS A 306 -9.00 -13.13 -11.39
C HIS A 306 -10.39 -12.56 -11.21
N GLY A 307 -10.83 -11.84 -12.22
CA GLY A 307 -12.10 -11.17 -12.14
C GLY A 307 -12.62 -10.71 -13.48
N MET A 308 -13.83 -10.19 -13.45
CA MET A 308 -14.52 -9.62 -14.58
C MET A 308 -15.14 -8.29 -14.15
N GLU A 309 -15.02 -7.31 -15.02
CA GLU A 309 -15.63 -6.00 -14.85
C GLU A 309 -16.57 -5.74 -16.05
N PHE A 310 -17.69 -5.14 -15.75
CA PHE A 310 -18.71 -4.80 -16.71
C PHE A 310 -19.24 -3.40 -16.39
N THR A 311 -19.22 -2.53 -17.38
CA THR A 311 -19.81 -1.18 -17.31
C THR A 311 -20.74 -0.97 -18.45
N LEU A 312 -21.97 -0.58 -18.17
CA LEU A 312 -22.99 -0.23 -19.14
C LEU A 312 -23.48 1.19 -18.88
N ASP A 313 -23.29 2.06 -19.82
CA ASP A 313 -23.88 3.41 -19.84
C ASP A 313 -24.92 3.51 -20.94
N GLN A 314 -26.09 4.02 -20.60
CA GLN A 314 -27.21 4.21 -21.50
C GLN A 314 -27.71 5.65 -21.44
N ASP A 315 -27.65 6.37 -22.55
CA ASP A 315 -28.31 7.65 -22.71
C ASP A 315 -29.80 7.41 -23.01
N ILE A 316 -30.67 7.57 -21.98
CA ILE A 316 -32.11 7.32 -22.09
C ILE A 316 -32.79 8.51 -22.79
N ILE A 317 -32.43 9.73 -22.39
CA ILE A 317 -32.93 10.96 -22.99
C ILE A 317 -31.75 11.90 -23.26
N LYS A 318 -31.62 12.32 -24.51
CA LYS A 318 -30.63 13.32 -24.92
C LYS A 318 -31.30 14.43 -25.70
N ARG A 319 -31.60 15.56 -25.04
CA ARG A 319 -32.25 16.74 -25.63
C ARG A 319 -31.45 18.01 -25.26
N LYS A 320 -31.70 19.11 -25.99
CA LYS A 320 -31.00 20.40 -25.82
C LYS A 320 -30.98 20.91 -24.37
N HIS A 321 -32.04 20.66 -23.60
CA HIS A 321 -32.22 21.22 -22.24
C HIS A 321 -32.36 20.13 -21.17
N PHE A 322 -32.34 18.83 -21.55
CA PHE A 322 -32.50 17.75 -20.59
C PHE A 322 -31.76 16.50 -21.09
N ASN A 323 -30.82 16.02 -20.29
CA ASN A 323 -30.09 14.80 -20.55
C ASN A 323 -30.28 13.86 -19.36
N TRP A 324 -30.62 12.61 -19.65
CA TRP A 324 -30.70 11.56 -18.64
C TRP A 324 -29.90 10.35 -19.10
N THR A 325 -28.82 10.05 -18.38
CA THR A 325 -27.97 8.88 -18.59
C THR A 325 -28.08 7.96 -17.39
N MET A 326 -28.17 6.66 -17.60
CA MET A 326 -28.16 5.62 -16.58
C MET A 326 -26.89 4.80 -16.74
N GLY A 327 -26.15 4.58 -15.64
CA GLY A 327 -24.97 3.74 -15.59
C GLY A 327 -25.17 2.52 -14.69
N LEU A 328 -24.64 1.38 -15.10
CA LEU A 328 -24.56 0.15 -14.31
C LEU A 328 -23.12 -0.35 -14.33
N ASN A 329 -22.54 -0.52 -13.14
CA ASN A 329 -21.21 -1.09 -12.95
C ASN A 329 -21.32 -2.39 -12.15
N PHE A 330 -20.67 -3.42 -12.64
CA PHE A 330 -20.56 -4.70 -11.96
C PHE A 330 -19.11 -5.16 -11.97
N GLY A 331 -18.59 -5.56 -10.80
CA GLY A 331 -17.25 -6.11 -10.65
C GLY A 331 -17.27 -7.39 -9.83
N LEU A 332 -16.58 -8.41 -10.33
CA LEU A 332 -16.34 -9.66 -9.62
C LEU A 332 -14.83 -9.87 -9.52
N ASN A 333 -14.34 -10.06 -8.31
CA ASN A 333 -12.94 -10.43 -8.05
C ASN A 333 -12.88 -11.64 -7.14
N ARG A 334 -12.02 -12.61 -7.48
CA ARG A 334 -11.75 -13.79 -6.67
C ARG A 334 -10.24 -13.94 -6.46
N GLY A 335 -9.84 -13.85 -5.18
CA GLY A 335 -8.47 -14.12 -4.74
C GLY A 335 -8.33 -15.55 -4.22
N THR A 336 -7.23 -16.20 -4.54
CA THR A 336 -6.92 -17.57 -4.11
C THR A 336 -5.43 -17.67 -3.80
N VAL A 337 -5.09 -18.25 -2.65
CA VAL A 337 -3.72 -18.68 -2.35
C VAL A 337 -3.49 -19.99 -3.07
N VAL A 338 -2.51 -20.03 -3.96
CA VAL A 338 -2.22 -21.18 -4.83
C VAL A 338 -1.13 -22.06 -4.22
N GLY A 339 -0.21 -21.45 -3.50
CA GLY A 339 0.90 -22.12 -2.82
C GLY A 339 1.45 -21.29 -1.67
N LEU A 340 1.95 -21.95 -0.67
CA LEU A 340 2.70 -21.40 0.48
C LEU A 340 3.96 -22.23 0.66
#